data_3952088c4dedf8bd10bc90713ceb68f2
#
_entry.id   3952088c4dedf8bd10bc90713ceb68f2
#
_cell.length_a   1.000
_cell.length_b   1.000
_cell.length_c   1.000
_cell.angle_alpha   90.00
_cell.angle_beta   90.00
_cell.angle_gamma   90.00
#
_symmetry.space_group_name_H-M   'P 1'
#
loop_
_entity.id
_entity.type
_entity.pdbx_description
1 polymer ?
#
loop_
_entity_poly.entity_id
_entity_poly.type
_entity_poly.pdbx_seq_one_letter_code
_entity_poly.pdbx_strand_id
1 'polypeptide(L)'
;MRALVISGGGSKGAFAGGVAQYLMEVRGNQYDLLLGTSTGSLLIPHLALGEISKIYDIYTNVNKHNIFNVSPFVIKEKNGVDIVTINHFNVIKQFFKGKRTFGESQRLLKYIKDNFTLSEFNQ
;
A
#
# COMPACT_ATOMS: atom_id res chain seq x y z
N MET A 1 -13.09 22.83 10.92
CA MET A 1 -12.45 21.50 10.83
C MET A 1 -12.46 21.06 9.38
N ARG A 2 -11.29 20.75 8.82
CA ARG A 2 -11.14 20.15 7.50
C ARG A 2 -10.66 18.71 7.65
N ALA A 3 -11.25 17.79 6.92
CA ALA A 3 -10.85 16.38 6.94
C ALA A 3 -10.38 15.94 5.55
N LEU A 4 -9.30 15.15 5.52
CA LEU A 4 -8.89 14.39 4.34
C LEU A 4 -9.18 12.92 4.59
N VAL A 5 -10.00 12.33 3.74
CA VAL A 5 -10.40 10.92 3.83
C VAL A 5 -9.90 10.19 2.60
N ILE A 6 -9.08 9.16 2.80
CA ILE A 6 -8.49 8.36 1.72
C ILE A 6 -9.00 6.93 1.81
N SER A 7 -9.81 6.53 0.83
CA SER A 7 -10.30 5.15 0.71
C SER A 7 -9.20 4.19 0.24
N GLY A 8 -9.39 2.91 0.50
CA GLY A 8 -8.54 1.86 -0.04
C GLY A 8 -8.70 1.70 -1.55
N GLY A 9 -7.71 1.06 -2.18
CA GLY A 9 -7.72 0.84 -3.63
C GLY A 9 -6.53 0.01 -4.14
N GLY A 10 -5.81 -0.69 -3.25
CA GLY A 10 -4.62 -1.44 -3.63
C GLY A 10 -3.56 -0.52 -4.27
N SER A 11 -3.05 -0.89 -5.45
CA SER A 11 -2.06 -0.09 -6.19
C SER A 11 -2.55 1.32 -6.58
N LYS A 12 -3.86 1.55 -6.62
CA LYS A 12 -4.44 2.88 -6.86
C LYS A 12 -4.18 3.87 -5.72
N GLY A 13 -3.68 3.38 -4.57
CA GLY A 13 -3.18 4.22 -3.48
C GLY A 13 -2.09 5.20 -3.92
N ALA A 14 -1.29 4.84 -4.93
CA ALA A 14 -0.30 5.75 -5.52
C ALA A 14 -0.94 7.04 -6.07
N PHE A 15 -2.08 6.91 -6.76
CA PHE A 15 -2.84 8.07 -7.25
C PHE A 15 -3.36 8.93 -6.09
N ALA A 16 -3.93 8.28 -5.06
CA ALA A 16 -4.42 9.01 -3.89
C ALA A 16 -3.30 9.73 -3.15
N GLY A 17 -2.11 9.11 -3.06
CA GLY A 17 -0.89 9.73 -2.52
C GLY A 17 -0.49 10.99 -3.30
N GLY A 18 -0.45 10.91 -4.63
CA GLY A 18 -0.15 12.06 -5.49
C GLY A 18 -1.18 13.21 -5.37
N VAL A 19 -2.46 12.87 -5.25
CA VAL A 19 -3.51 13.88 -4.99
C VAL A 19 -3.31 14.53 -3.63
N ALA A 20 -3.05 13.76 -2.58
CA ALA A 20 -2.79 14.29 -1.24
C ALA A 20 -1.55 15.20 -1.23
N GLN A 21 -0.47 14.79 -1.89
CA GLN A 21 0.72 15.59 -2.07
C GLN A 21 0.40 16.93 -2.74
N TYR A 22 -0.29 16.91 -3.87
CA TYR A 22 -0.67 18.13 -4.57
C TYR A 22 -1.50 19.07 -3.68
N LEU A 23 -2.49 18.53 -2.96
CA LEU A 23 -3.34 19.33 -2.08
C LEU A 23 -2.56 19.95 -0.92
N MET A 24 -1.62 19.24 -0.32
CA MET A 24 -0.89 19.70 0.87
C MET A 24 0.32 20.57 0.49
N GLU A 25 1.15 20.15 -0.46
CA GLU A 25 2.37 20.86 -0.83
C GLU A 25 2.13 22.01 -1.82
N VAL A 26 1.34 21.76 -2.89
CA VAL A 26 1.16 22.74 -3.95
C VAL A 26 0.04 23.73 -3.62
N ARG A 27 -1.09 23.23 -3.07
CA ARG A 27 -2.22 24.06 -2.69
C ARG A 27 -2.14 24.60 -1.26
N GLY A 28 -1.17 24.14 -0.46
CA GLY A 28 -1.00 24.57 0.92
C GLY A 28 -2.16 24.22 1.85
N ASN A 29 -2.96 23.21 1.49
CA ASN A 29 -4.10 22.81 2.32
C ASN A 29 -3.61 22.14 3.60
N GLN A 30 -4.20 22.54 4.72
CA GLN A 30 -3.99 21.88 6.02
C GLN A 30 -5.28 21.17 6.44
N TYR A 31 -5.14 20.04 7.10
CA TYR A 31 -6.22 19.19 7.55
C TYR A 31 -6.12 18.94 9.05
N ASP A 32 -7.24 19.11 9.75
CA ASP A 32 -7.36 18.85 11.18
C ASP A 32 -7.55 17.35 11.47
N LEU A 33 -8.05 16.61 10.47
CA LEU A 33 -8.35 15.19 10.59
C LEU A 33 -7.93 14.46 9.32
N LEU A 34 -7.17 13.38 9.51
CA LEU A 34 -6.73 12.48 8.44
C LEU A 34 -7.31 11.08 8.71
N LEU A 35 -8.08 10.54 7.77
CA LEU A 35 -8.68 9.21 7.87
C LEU A 35 -8.28 8.37 6.66
N GLY A 36 -7.97 7.11 6.89
CA GLY A 36 -7.60 6.19 5.83
C GLY A 36 -8.09 4.77 6.07
N THR A 37 -8.41 4.06 4.99
CA THR A 37 -8.72 2.63 5.01
C THR A 37 -7.85 1.88 4.03
N SER A 38 -7.45 0.63 4.34
CA SER A 38 -6.58 -0.21 3.49
C SER A 38 -5.31 0.57 3.10
N THR A 39 -4.99 0.69 1.81
CA THR A 39 -3.84 1.47 1.32
C THR A 39 -3.90 2.94 1.72
N GLY A 40 -5.08 3.52 1.90
CA GLY A 40 -5.23 4.86 2.47
C GLY A 40 -4.66 4.95 3.89
N SER A 41 -4.82 3.93 4.72
CA SER A 41 -4.25 3.91 6.08
C SER A 41 -2.72 3.87 6.10
N LEU A 42 -2.08 3.43 5.03
CA LEU A 42 -0.62 3.46 4.88
C LEU A 42 -0.09 4.85 4.50
N LEU A 43 -0.94 5.69 3.91
CA LEU A 43 -0.59 7.06 3.54
C LEU A 43 -0.70 8.03 4.74
N ILE A 44 -1.73 7.82 5.58
CA ILE A 44 -2.07 8.75 6.67
C ILE A 44 -0.90 9.07 7.61
N PRO A 45 -0.11 8.10 8.11
CA PRO A 45 1.00 8.41 9.00
C PRO A 45 2.01 9.38 8.38
N HIS A 46 2.40 9.14 7.13
CA HIS A 46 3.36 10.00 6.43
C HIS A 46 2.80 11.39 6.14
N LEU A 47 1.49 11.48 5.82
CA LEU A 47 0.82 12.78 5.65
C LEU A 47 0.74 13.56 6.97
N ALA A 48 0.47 12.88 8.08
CA ALA A 48 0.39 13.49 9.40
C ALA A 48 1.75 14.04 9.85
N LEU A 49 2.86 13.36 9.53
CA LEU A 49 4.22 13.78 9.85
C LEU A 49 4.80 14.77 8.83
N GLY A 50 4.08 15.09 7.75
CA GLY A 50 4.59 15.93 6.67
C GLY A 50 5.66 15.26 5.81
N GLU A 51 5.81 13.93 5.89
CA GLU A 51 6.79 13.14 5.14
C GLU A 51 6.28 12.74 3.75
N ILE A 52 5.76 13.72 3.00
CA ILE A 52 5.04 13.46 1.74
C ILE A 52 5.96 12.87 0.66
N SER A 53 7.22 13.30 0.61
CA SER A 53 8.21 12.73 -0.32
C SER A 53 8.42 11.22 -0.11
N LYS A 54 8.34 10.76 1.12
CA LYS A 54 8.48 9.36 1.50
C LYS A 54 7.36 8.48 0.90
N ILE A 55 6.16 9.05 0.73
CA ILE A 55 5.04 8.37 0.05
C ILE A 55 5.42 8.04 -1.39
N TYR A 56 6.00 9.00 -2.11
CA TYR A 56 6.46 8.77 -3.48
C TYR A 56 7.47 7.62 -3.52
N ASP A 57 8.50 7.65 -2.67
CA ASP A 57 9.54 6.62 -2.63
C ASP A 57 8.97 5.23 -2.31
N ILE A 58 8.07 5.14 -1.34
CA ILE A 58 7.42 3.88 -0.95
C ILE A 58 6.62 3.31 -2.14
N TYR A 59 5.80 4.13 -2.80
CA TYR A 59 4.90 3.64 -3.85
C TYR A 59 5.61 3.39 -5.18
N THR A 60 6.69 4.09 -5.48
CA THR A 60 7.48 3.84 -6.70
C THR A 60 8.40 2.63 -6.58
N ASN A 61 8.85 2.31 -5.37
CA ASN A 61 9.76 1.19 -5.13
C ASN A 61 9.06 -0.11 -4.71
N VAL A 62 7.76 -0.05 -4.33
CA VAL A 62 7.02 -1.25 -3.94
C VAL A 62 6.71 -2.13 -5.15
N ASN A 63 6.95 -3.42 -5.01
CA ASN A 63 6.62 -4.42 -6.01
C ASN A 63 5.99 -5.67 -5.36
N LYS A 64 5.55 -6.63 -6.19
CA LYS A 64 4.89 -7.85 -5.69
C LYS A 64 5.74 -8.66 -4.71
N HIS A 65 7.07 -8.58 -4.82
CA HIS A 65 7.99 -9.30 -3.93
C HIS A 65 8.10 -8.65 -2.55
N ASN A 66 7.80 -7.35 -2.44
CA ASN A 66 7.70 -6.64 -1.16
C ASN A 66 6.38 -6.96 -0.44
N ILE A 67 5.35 -7.36 -1.17
CA ILE A 67 4.00 -7.59 -0.63
C ILE A 67 3.79 -9.04 -0.23
N PHE A 68 4.12 -9.99 -1.12
CA PHE A 68 3.78 -11.40 -0.93
C PHE A 68 5.02 -12.28 -0.72
N ASN A 69 4.98 -13.12 0.32
CA ASN A 69 5.85 -14.29 0.44
C ASN A 69 5.41 -15.38 -0.53
N VAL A 70 4.10 -15.63 -0.55
CA VAL A 70 3.44 -16.54 -1.48
C VAL A 70 2.34 -15.76 -2.18
N SER A 71 2.59 -15.42 -3.44
CA SER A 71 1.61 -14.66 -4.23
C SER A 71 0.48 -15.58 -4.69
N PRO A 72 -0.80 -15.20 -4.46
CA PRO A 72 -1.94 -15.90 -5.04
C PRO A 72 -2.16 -15.53 -6.50
N PHE A 73 -1.33 -14.65 -7.09
CA PHE A 73 -1.48 -14.14 -8.45
C PHE A 73 -0.27 -14.47 -9.31
N VAL A 74 -0.54 -14.70 -10.59
CA VAL A 74 0.46 -14.74 -11.66
C VAL A 74 0.18 -13.57 -12.59
N ILE A 75 1.22 -12.80 -12.90
CA ILE A 75 1.16 -11.73 -13.90
C ILE A 75 1.82 -12.26 -15.17
N LYS A 76 1.08 -12.23 -16.27
CA LYS A 76 1.57 -12.61 -17.60
C LYS A 76 1.39 -11.41 -18.53
N GLU A 77 2.44 -11.05 -19.23
CA GLU A 77 2.35 -10.06 -20.29
C GLU A 77 1.78 -10.71 -21.56
N LYS A 78 0.78 -10.08 -22.15
CA LYS A 78 0.24 -10.47 -23.45
C LYS A 78 -0.05 -9.20 -24.26
N ASN A 79 0.61 -9.07 -25.39
CA ASN A 79 0.48 -7.90 -26.30
C ASN A 79 0.76 -6.56 -25.59
N GLY A 80 1.79 -6.49 -24.74
CA GLY A 80 2.13 -5.28 -23.99
C GLY A 80 1.17 -4.94 -22.83
N VAL A 81 0.25 -5.84 -22.48
CA VAL A 81 -0.70 -5.66 -21.37
C VAL A 81 -0.47 -6.74 -20.32
N ASP A 82 -0.37 -6.31 -19.06
CA ASP A 82 -0.28 -7.22 -17.93
C ASP A 82 -1.64 -7.86 -17.62
N ILE A 83 -1.71 -9.17 -17.75
CA ILE A 83 -2.87 -9.98 -17.38
C ILE A 83 -2.61 -10.62 -16.03
N VAL A 84 -3.40 -10.25 -15.04
CA VAL A 84 -3.35 -10.83 -13.70
C VAL A 84 -4.32 -12.01 -13.61
N THR A 85 -3.79 -13.17 -13.27
CA THR A 85 -4.57 -14.40 -13.08
C THR A 85 -4.31 -15.01 -11.70
N ILE A 86 -5.24 -15.84 -11.22
CA ILE A 86 -5.06 -16.56 -9.96
C ILE A 86 -4.03 -17.68 -10.16
N ASN A 87 -3.08 -17.78 -9.23
CA ASN A 87 -2.16 -18.90 -9.15
C ASN A 87 -2.81 -20.07 -8.42
N HIS A 88 -3.60 -20.86 -9.16
CA HIS A 88 -4.34 -21.99 -8.61
C HIS A 88 -3.45 -22.98 -7.84
N PHE A 89 -2.22 -23.20 -8.31
CA PHE A 89 -1.27 -24.10 -7.63
C PHE A 89 -0.89 -23.57 -6.25
N ASN A 90 -0.55 -22.30 -6.13
CA ASN A 90 -0.22 -21.70 -4.85
C ASN A 90 -1.45 -21.68 -3.91
N VAL A 91 -2.62 -21.37 -4.43
CA VAL A 91 -3.87 -21.35 -3.66
C VAL A 91 -4.17 -22.75 -3.07
N ILE A 92 -4.12 -23.79 -3.90
CA ILE A 92 -4.33 -25.18 -3.48
C ILE A 92 -3.28 -25.61 -2.47
N LYS A 93 -2.00 -25.29 -2.71
CA LYS A 93 -0.90 -25.59 -1.79
C LYS A 93 -1.10 -24.95 -0.41
N GLN A 94 -1.60 -23.71 -0.35
CA GLN A 94 -1.91 -23.05 0.91
C GLN A 94 -3.09 -23.71 1.62
N PHE A 95 -4.09 -24.12 0.88
CA PHE A 95 -5.24 -24.86 1.44
C PHE A 95 -4.78 -26.17 2.11
N PHE A 96 -3.95 -26.98 1.42
CA PHE A 96 -3.41 -28.23 2.00
C PHE A 96 -2.50 -27.99 3.20
N LYS A 97 -1.89 -26.81 3.34
CA LYS A 97 -1.13 -26.41 4.52
C LYS A 97 -2.00 -25.93 5.68
N GLY A 98 -3.33 -26.01 5.57
CA GLY A 98 -4.25 -25.55 6.59
C GLY A 98 -4.28 -24.02 6.76
N LYS A 99 -3.78 -23.27 5.77
CA LYS A 99 -3.80 -21.81 5.81
C LYS A 99 -5.20 -21.30 5.47
N ARG A 100 -5.61 -20.24 6.17
CA ARG A 100 -6.93 -19.58 5.95
C ARG A 100 -6.89 -18.48 4.90
N THR A 101 -5.74 -18.28 4.23
CA THR A 101 -5.53 -17.23 3.24
C THR A 101 -4.97 -17.83 1.95
N PHE A 102 -5.32 -17.24 0.82
CA PHE A 102 -4.84 -17.68 -0.51
C PHE A 102 -3.37 -17.34 -0.77
N GLY A 103 -2.78 -16.46 0.04
CA GLY A 103 -1.39 -16.05 -0.05
C GLY A 103 -0.84 -15.63 1.32
N GLU A 104 0.44 -15.35 1.39
CA GLU A 104 1.11 -14.86 2.61
C GLU A 104 1.70 -13.48 2.36
N SER A 105 1.44 -12.54 3.28
CA SER A 105 1.82 -11.14 3.18
C SER A 105 2.74 -10.66 4.31
N GLN A 106 3.54 -11.56 4.89
CA GLN A 106 4.51 -11.20 5.96
C GLN A 106 5.53 -10.18 5.48
N ARG A 107 5.89 -10.22 4.19
CA ARG A 107 6.79 -9.24 3.59
C ARG A 107 6.20 -7.84 3.59
N LEU A 108 4.90 -7.71 3.36
CA LEU A 108 4.20 -6.42 3.48
C LEU A 108 4.31 -5.87 4.90
N LEU A 109 4.08 -6.71 5.91
CA LEU A 109 4.22 -6.28 7.31
C LEU A 109 5.64 -5.79 7.60
N LYS A 110 6.66 -6.51 7.11
CA LYS A 110 8.05 -6.07 7.24
C LYS A 110 8.27 -4.76 6.51
N TYR A 111 7.83 -4.65 5.26
CA TYR A 111 7.96 -3.43 4.46
C TYR A 111 7.31 -2.20 5.14
N ILE A 112 6.13 -2.38 5.75
CA ILE A 112 5.48 -1.32 6.52
C ILE A 112 6.34 -0.92 7.72
N LYS A 113 6.85 -1.89 8.51
CA LYS A 113 7.69 -1.61 9.68
C LYS A 113 9.02 -0.93 9.32
N ASP A 114 9.59 -1.26 8.17
CA ASP A 114 10.84 -0.68 7.68
C ASP A 114 10.64 0.78 7.19
N ASN A 115 9.41 1.13 6.75
CA ASN A 115 9.07 2.46 6.23
C ASN A 115 8.30 3.35 7.21
N PHE A 116 7.75 2.77 8.28
CA PHE A 116 7.09 3.50 9.36
C PHE A 116 7.51 2.92 10.70
N THR A 117 8.40 3.62 11.37
CA THR A 117 9.04 3.16 12.59
C THR A 117 8.19 3.45 13.84
N LEU A 118 8.49 2.75 14.94
CA LEU A 118 7.85 3.02 16.23
C LEU A 118 8.14 4.45 16.74
N SER A 119 9.31 5.00 16.41
CA SER A 119 9.66 6.37 16.74
C SER A 119 8.77 7.39 16.02
N GLU A 120 8.46 7.16 14.75
CA GLU A 120 7.55 8.01 13.97
C GLU A 120 6.09 7.87 14.44
N PHE A 121 5.72 6.69 14.94
CA PHE A 121 4.37 6.46 15.50
C PHE A 121 4.11 7.22 16.81
N ASN A 122 5.16 7.53 17.58
CA ASN A 122 5.06 8.19 18.88
C ASN A 122 5.20 9.72 18.79
N GLN A 123 5.30 10.28 17.59
CA GLN A 123 5.32 11.74 17.36
C GLN A 123 3.91 12.30 17.25
#